data_57010f15eb9e6156cf9b55d60e9ba9bf
#
_entry.id   57010f15eb9e6156cf9b55d60e9ba9bf
#
_cell.length_a   1.000
_cell.length_b   1.000
_cell.length_c   1.000
_cell.angle_alpha   90.00
_cell.angle_beta   90.00
_cell.angle_gamma   90.00
#
_symmetry.space_group_name_H-M   'P 1'
#
loop_
_entity.id
_entity.type
_entity.pdbx_description
1 polymer ?
#
loop_
_entity_poly.entity_id
_entity_poly.type
_entity_poly.pdbx_seq_one_letter_code
_entity_poly.pdbx_strand_id
1 'polypeptide(L)'
;MKNIYFDVEKSIKDLQKIFKNTDDKDERLKKSNQEALEVFQKLELESLKELESLKNNEEWENFTIAFYGETGAGKSTLIECLRLFFKERSKMNEQERFKSLYSEKNHRGSGHALLELEKFQDGAAIGDGRSDNTLETKSYSFQYNNQNFVLLDAPGIEGDEKKVIQQISNATQKAHAVFYVTKKPTPPQKGEEGKEGTIEKIQKQLGSQTEVYTIFNKAVTNPRALKDGLIDESERESLKILNEEMEKILGGHYKGHQIVSAQMAFYGLASALLPESGFYKNKQKFLEVFKEEELLLYKSRFKQLGEFIAETLLQNLRKKNHEIQLQQGLKGDRKITRSDNNHD
;
A
#
# COMPACT_ATOMS: atom_id res chain seq x y z
N MET A 1 4.92 -12.17 22.16
CA MET A 1 3.57 -11.91 21.64
C MET A 1 2.47 -12.86 22.20
N LYS A 2 2.66 -14.18 22.27
CA LYS A 2 1.62 -15.11 22.79
C LYS A 2 1.05 -14.76 24.18
N ASN A 3 1.82 -14.16 25.09
CA ASN A 3 1.37 -13.83 26.45
C ASN A 3 0.40 -12.63 26.51
N ILE A 4 0.60 -11.60 25.69
CA ILE A 4 -0.22 -10.37 25.75
C ILE A 4 -1.67 -10.64 25.33
N TYR A 5 -1.87 -11.46 24.30
CA TYR A 5 -3.21 -11.85 23.83
C TYR A 5 -3.98 -12.62 24.90
N PHE A 6 -3.29 -13.55 25.57
CA PHE A 6 -3.88 -14.32 26.66
C PHE A 6 -4.25 -13.44 27.85
N ASP A 7 -3.43 -12.45 28.18
CA ASP A 7 -3.67 -11.51 29.27
C ASP A 7 -4.84 -10.56 28.98
N VAL A 8 -4.96 -10.08 27.73
CA VAL A 8 -6.10 -9.23 27.31
C VAL A 8 -7.39 -10.02 27.32
N GLU A 9 -7.41 -11.21 26.73
CA GLU A 9 -8.58 -12.12 26.73
C GLU A 9 -9.01 -12.48 28.15
N LYS A 10 -8.05 -12.77 29.02
CA LYS A 10 -8.29 -13.05 30.44
C LYS A 10 -8.87 -11.84 31.16
N SER A 11 -8.32 -10.64 30.94
CA SER A 11 -8.80 -9.40 31.58
C SER A 11 -10.22 -9.07 31.16
N ILE A 12 -10.58 -9.26 29.89
CA ILE A 12 -11.96 -9.07 29.39
C ILE A 12 -12.91 -10.08 30.06
N LYS A 13 -12.54 -11.37 30.14
CA LYS A 13 -13.35 -12.43 30.81
C LYS A 13 -13.50 -12.17 32.29
N ASP A 14 -12.49 -11.65 32.96
CA ASP A 14 -12.56 -11.36 34.40
C ASP A 14 -13.47 -10.14 34.67
N LEU A 15 -13.44 -9.11 33.81
CA LEU A 15 -14.40 -8.00 33.86
C LEU A 15 -15.83 -8.46 33.64
N GLN A 16 -16.10 -9.34 32.69
CA GLN A 16 -17.43 -9.89 32.43
C GLN A 16 -17.97 -10.68 33.63
N LYS A 17 -17.12 -11.42 34.37
CA LYS A 17 -17.50 -12.13 35.58
C LYS A 17 -17.95 -11.19 36.68
N ILE A 18 -17.31 -10.03 36.84
CA ILE A 18 -17.68 -9.02 37.83
C ILE A 18 -19.10 -8.53 37.57
N PHE A 19 -19.45 -8.20 36.31
CA PHE A 19 -20.79 -7.74 35.94
C PHE A 19 -21.89 -8.85 35.98
N LYS A 20 -21.50 -10.13 35.86
CA LYS A 20 -22.46 -11.26 35.96
C LYS A 20 -22.79 -11.65 37.37
N ASN A 21 -21.91 -11.38 38.36
CA ASN A 21 -22.01 -11.86 39.72
C ASN A 21 -22.64 -10.85 40.69
N THR A 22 -23.26 -9.77 40.23
CA THR A 22 -23.95 -8.83 41.11
C THR A 22 -25.33 -9.34 41.48
N ASP A 23 -25.42 -9.86 42.67
CA ASP A 23 -26.69 -10.28 43.35
C ASP A 23 -27.43 -9.02 43.86
N ASP A 24 -27.75 -8.09 42.96
CA ASP A 24 -28.37 -6.83 43.32
C ASP A 24 -29.89 -6.95 43.33
N LYS A 25 -30.50 -6.53 44.44
CA LYS A 25 -31.94 -6.44 44.61
C LYS A 25 -32.57 -5.19 43.95
N ASP A 26 -31.74 -4.28 43.41
CA ASP A 26 -32.18 -3.05 42.74
C ASP A 26 -32.34 -3.26 41.22
N GLU A 27 -33.56 -3.13 40.71
CA GLU A 27 -33.86 -3.28 39.27
C GLU A 27 -33.15 -2.28 38.39
N ARG A 28 -32.83 -1.08 38.89
CA ARG A 28 -32.09 -0.05 38.12
C ARG A 28 -30.62 -0.45 37.91
N LEU A 29 -30.02 -1.01 38.98
CA LEU A 29 -28.67 -1.56 38.94
C LEU A 29 -28.56 -2.77 37.99
N LYS A 30 -29.57 -3.66 38.03
CA LYS A 30 -29.64 -4.79 37.09
C LYS A 30 -29.69 -4.35 35.65
N LYS A 31 -30.50 -3.32 35.32
CA LYS A 31 -30.61 -2.79 33.96
C LYS A 31 -29.31 -2.13 33.51
N SER A 32 -28.67 -1.33 34.37
CA SER A 32 -27.39 -0.69 34.08
C SER A 32 -26.25 -1.71 33.87
N ASN A 33 -26.22 -2.76 34.69
CA ASN A 33 -25.25 -3.84 34.57
C ASN A 33 -25.47 -4.66 33.29
N GLN A 34 -26.71 -4.85 32.85
CA GLN A 34 -27.03 -5.52 31.61
C GLN A 34 -26.64 -4.70 30.38
N GLU A 35 -26.90 -3.39 30.38
CA GLU A 35 -26.43 -2.45 29.32
C GLU A 35 -24.91 -2.40 29.26
N ALA A 36 -24.22 -2.35 30.41
CA ALA A 36 -22.77 -2.41 30.46
C ALA A 36 -22.23 -3.75 29.92
N LEU A 37 -22.86 -4.88 30.21
CA LEU A 37 -22.49 -6.19 29.73
C LEU A 37 -22.60 -6.30 28.20
N GLU A 38 -23.67 -5.74 27.62
CA GLU A 38 -23.85 -5.70 26.16
C GLU A 38 -22.77 -4.85 25.48
N VAL A 39 -22.40 -3.69 26.05
CA VAL A 39 -21.30 -2.85 25.55
C VAL A 39 -19.97 -3.58 25.64
N PHE A 40 -19.69 -4.28 26.76
CA PHE A 40 -18.47 -5.07 26.92
C PHE A 40 -18.42 -6.26 25.98
N GLN A 41 -19.53 -6.95 25.71
CA GLN A 41 -19.60 -8.05 24.74
C GLN A 41 -19.33 -7.56 23.32
N LYS A 42 -19.82 -6.38 22.96
CA LYS A 42 -19.56 -5.76 21.65
C LYS A 42 -18.09 -5.38 21.52
N LEU A 43 -17.50 -4.74 22.53
CA LEU A 43 -16.08 -4.40 22.58
C LEU A 43 -15.19 -5.66 22.56
N GLU A 44 -15.59 -6.74 23.23
CA GLU A 44 -14.89 -8.02 23.18
C GLU A 44 -14.86 -8.58 21.77
N LEU A 45 -16.01 -8.59 21.10
CA LEU A 45 -16.14 -9.12 19.75
C LEU A 45 -15.32 -8.31 18.73
N GLU A 46 -15.28 -6.99 18.87
CA GLU A 46 -14.45 -6.09 18.07
C GLU A 46 -12.96 -6.30 18.38
N SER A 47 -12.58 -6.34 19.67
CA SER A 47 -11.20 -6.56 20.09
C SER A 47 -10.69 -7.96 19.74
N LEU A 48 -11.53 -9.00 19.83
CA LEU A 48 -11.16 -10.35 19.41
C LEU A 48 -11.00 -10.46 17.90
N LYS A 49 -11.82 -9.78 17.11
CA LYS A 49 -11.63 -9.69 15.65
C LYS A 49 -10.34 -8.98 15.30
N GLU A 50 -10.02 -7.86 15.96
CA GLU A 50 -8.75 -7.17 15.79
C GLU A 50 -7.57 -8.05 16.22
N LEU A 51 -7.67 -8.74 17.36
CA LEU A 51 -6.68 -9.68 17.86
C LEU A 51 -6.49 -10.89 16.94
N GLU A 52 -7.55 -11.43 16.37
CA GLU A 52 -7.49 -12.55 15.43
C GLU A 52 -6.88 -12.12 14.08
N SER A 53 -7.19 -10.90 13.63
CA SER A 53 -6.54 -10.27 12.50
C SER A 53 -5.03 -10.07 12.76
N LEU A 54 -4.65 -9.70 13.98
CA LEU A 54 -3.26 -9.55 14.40
C LEU A 54 -2.55 -10.92 14.56
N LYS A 55 -3.24 -11.97 14.97
CA LYS A 55 -2.68 -13.32 15.18
C LYS A 55 -2.49 -14.09 13.88
N ASN A 56 -3.32 -13.82 12.87
CA ASN A 56 -3.22 -14.41 11.54
C ASN A 56 -2.25 -13.66 10.63
N ASN A 57 -1.68 -12.53 11.08
CA ASN A 57 -0.71 -11.76 10.33
C ASN A 57 0.71 -12.25 10.61
N GLU A 58 1.13 -13.35 10.00
CA GLU A 58 2.56 -13.62 9.73
C GLU A 58 3.20 -12.47 8.92
N GLU A 59 2.38 -11.61 8.34
CA GLU A 59 2.73 -10.40 7.60
C GLU A 59 3.22 -9.24 8.49
N TRP A 60 3.04 -9.27 9.82
CA TRP A 60 3.58 -8.24 10.74
C TRP A 60 5.11 -8.22 10.82
N GLU A 61 5.78 -9.27 10.36
CA GLU A 61 7.22 -9.28 10.19
C GLU A 61 7.66 -8.50 8.94
N ASN A 62 6.74 -8.29 7.98
CA ASN A 62 6.99 -7.58 6.73
C ASN A 62 6.16 -6.30 6.64
N PHE A 63 6.83 -5.19 6.36
CA PHE A 63 6.15 -3.95 6.09
C PHE A 63 5.31 -4.06 4.80
N THR A 64 4.02 -3.76 4.87
CA THR A 64 3.08 -3.92 3.76
C THR A 64 2.58 -2.56 3.26
N ILE A 65 2.70 -2.33 1.95
CA ILE A 65 2.21 -1.15 1.25
C ILE A 65 1.12 -1.60 0.27
N ALA A 66 -0.06 -1.00 0.31
CA ALA A 66 -1.11 -1.23 -0.68
C ALA A 66 -1.21 -0.07 -1.68
N PHE A 67 -1.28 -0.42 -2.96
CA PHE A 67 -1.55 0.53 -4.03
C PHE A 67 -3.00 0.40 -4.48
N TYR A 68 -3.64 1.53 -4.59
CA TYR A 68 -5.04 1.66 -4.85
C TYR A 68 -5.32 2.88 -5.73
N GLY A 69 -6.40 2.90 -6.49
CA GLY A 69 -6.74 4.04 -7.35
C GLY A 69 -7.58 3.62 -8.55
N GLU A 70 -8.00 4.59 -9.34
CA GLU A 70 -8.83 4.40 -10.53
C GLU A 70 -8.18 3.46 -11.55
N THR A 71 -9.02 2.81 -12.36
CA THR A 71 -8.55 2.04 -13.51
C THR A 71 -7.80 2.97 -14.48
N GLY A 72 -6.66 2.53 -14.95
CA GLY A 72 -5.81 3.34 -15.83
C GLY A 72 -5.07 4.50 -15.14
N ALA A 73 -5.06 4.59 -13.80
CA ALA A 73 -4.23 5.57 -13.08
C ALA A 73 -2.72 5.25 -13.12
N GLY A 74 -2.35 4.10 -13.68
CA GLY A 74 -0.96 3.68 -13.84
C GLY A 74 -0.38 2.97 -12.63
N LYS A 75 -1.22 2.35 -11.78
CA LYS A 75 -0.78 1.54 -10.63
C LYS A 75 0.20 0.45 -11.04
N SER A 76 -0.17 -0.38 -12.02
CA SER A 76 0.68 -1.48 -12.49
C SER A 76 2.00 -1.00 -13.10
N THR A 77 2.00 0.16 -13.79
CA THR A 77 3.24 0.79 -14.27
C THR A 77 4.13 1.23 -13.10
N LEU A 78 3.52 1.83 -12.08
CA LEU A 78 4.23 2.29 -10.89
C LEU A 78 4.85 1.11 -10.14
N ILE A 79 4.10 0.03 -9.95
CA ILE A 79 4.57 -1.19 -9.29
C ILE A 79 5.68 -1.86 -10.10
N GLU A 80 5.54 -1.94 -11.42
CA GLU A 80 6.60 -2.46 -12.30
C GLU A 80 7.90 -1.62 -12.16
N CYS A 81 7.79 -0.29 -12.09
CA CYS A 81 8.93 0.57 -11.81
C CYS A 81 9.56 0.28 -10.43
N LEU A 82 8.75 0.05 -9.39
CA LEU A 82 9.26 -0.31 -8.06
C LEU A 82 9.95 -1.67 -8.07
N ARG A 83 9.41 -2.66 -8.79
CA ARG A 83 10.05 -3.97 -8.97
C ARG A 83 11.43 -3.86 -9.63
N LEU A 84 11.54 -3.00 -10.66
CA LEU A 84 12.82 -2.73 -11.32
C LEU A 84 13.79 -1.94 -10.43
N PHE A 85 13.31 -0.89 -9.77
CA PHE A 85 14.13 0.01 -8.93
C PHE A 85 14.73 -0.71 -7.71
N PHE A 86 13.92 -1.49 -7.02
CA PHE A 86 14.36 -2.29 -5.86
C PHE A 86 14.95 -3.64 -6.24
N LYS A 87 15.08 -3.96 -7.53
CA LYS A 87 15.60 -5.22 -8.04
C LYS A 87 14.89 -6.42 -7.43
N GLU A 88 13.58 -6.40 -7.49
CA GLU A 88 12.73 -7.49 -6.99
C GLU A 88 13.13 -8.82 -7.65
N ARG A 89 13.31 -9.86 -6.84
CA ARG A 89 13.96 -11.10 -7.25
C ARG A 89 13.27 -11.78 -8.44
N SER A 90 11.94 -11.84 -8.44
CA SER A 90 11.22 -12.50 -9.56
C SER A 90 11.38 -11.69 -10.84
N LYS A 91 11.39 -10.36 -10.74
CA LYS A 91 11.61 -9.46 -11.88
C LYS A 91 13.02 -9.59 -12.46
N MET A 92 14.03 -9.72 -11.61
CA MET A 92 15.40 -9.95 -12.07
C MET A 92 15.52 -11.30 -12.81
N ASN A 93 14.88 -12.34 -12.30
CA ASN A 93 14.81 -13.64 -12.98
C ASN A 93 14.09 -13.56 -14.34
N GLU A 94 13.00 -12.77 -14.43
CA GLU A 94 12.31 -12.49 -15.71
C GLU A 94 13.26 -11.83 -16.72
N GLN A 95 14.02 -10.81 -16.30
CA GLN A 95 15.01 -10.14 -17.15
C GLN A 95 16.15 -11.08 -17.62
N GLU A 96 16.65 -11.94 -16.74
CA GLU A 96 17.66 -12.93 -17.11
C GLU A 96 17.10 -13.94 -18.13
N ARG A 97 15.87 -14.42 -17.91
CA ARG A 97 15.20 -15.30 -18.86
C ARG A 97 14.99 -14.63 -20.21
N PHE A 98 14.56 -13.36 -20.22
CA PHE A 98 14.45 -12.57 -21.45
C PHE A 98 15.77 -12.50 -22.22
N LYS A 99 16.88 -12.18 -21.54
CA LYS A 99 18.21 -12.08 -22.16
C LYS A 99 18.66 -13.41 -22.77
N SER A 100 18.43 -14.52 -22.07
CA SER A 100 18.74 -15.87 -22.59
C SER A 100 17.95 -16.18 -23.86
N LEU A 101 16.61 -16.00 -23.80
CA LEU A 101 15.74 -16.25 -24.96
C LEU A 101 16.03 -15.32 -26.14
N TYR A 102 16.38 -14.06 -25.87
CA TYR A 102 16.74 -13.10 -26.92
C TYR A 102 18.03 -13.49 -27.64
N SER A 103 19.02 -13.99 -26.91
CA SER A 103 20.23 -14.56 -27.48
C SER A 103 19.95 -15.79 -28.32
N GLU A 104 19.11 -16.71 -27.86
CA GLU A 104 18.73 -17.92 -28.61
C GLU A 104 17.92 -17.58 -29.88
N LYS A 105 17.03 -16.60 -29.85
CA LYS A 105 16.26 -16.14 -31.02
C LYS A 105 17.18 -15.70 -32.14
N ASN A 106 18.22 -14.95 -31.81
CA ASN A 106 19.18 -14.45 -32.80
C ASN A 106 19.97 -15.59 -33.49
N HIS A 107 20.06 -16.74 -32.85
CA HIS A 107 20.77 -17.92 -33.41
C HIS A 107 19.85 -18.93 -34.14
N ARG A 108 18.55 -19.00 -33.79
CA ARG A 108 17.65 -20.08 -34.24
C ARG A 108 16.37 -19.69 -34.95
N GLY A 109 15.98 -18.40 -34.98
CA GLY A 109 14.89 -17.88 -35.82
C GLY A 109 13.49 -18.45 -35.59
N SER A 110 13.12 -18.91 -34.37
CA SER A 110 11.83 -19.55 -34.13
C SER A 110 10.75 -18.59 -33.65
N GLY A 111 9.56 -18.63 -34.27
CA GLY A 111 8.41 -17.81 -33.88
C GLY A 111 7.87 -18.07 -32.46
N HIS A 112 8.10 -19.27 -31.92
CA HIS A 112 7.72 -19.62 -30.55
C HIS A 112 8.51 -18.80 -29.51
N ALA A 113 9.77 -18.49 -29.80
CA ALA A 113 10.63 -17.70 -28.95
C ALA A 113 10.13 -16.24 -28.79
N LEU A 114 9.42 -15.71 -29.80
CA LEU A 114 8.88 -14.35 -29.74
C LEU A 114 7.74 -14.23 -28.69
N LEU A 115 6.81 -15.16 -28.68
CA LEU A 115 5.71 -15.17 -27.69
C LEU A 115 6.21 -15.31 -26.25
N GLU A 116 7.27 -16.09 -26.04
CA GLU A 116 7.90 -16.20 -24.72
C GLU A 116 8.64 -14.91 -24.34
N LEU A 117 9.35 -14.28 -25.26
CA LEU A 117 10.02 -13.00 -25.02
C LEU A 117 9.04 -11.89 -24.63
N GLU A 118 7.85 -11.83 -25.25
CA GLU A 118 6.81 -10.89 -24.89
C GLU A 118 6.34 -11.06 -23.43
N LYS A 119 6.35 -12.27 -22.89
CA LYS A 119 5.97 -12.55 -21.50
C LYS A 119 7.01 -12.09 -20.48
N PHE A 120 8.28 -12.12 -20.84
CA PHE A 120 9.39 -11.81 -19.93
C PHE A 120 9.96 -10.42 -20.15
N GLN A 121 9.50 -9.65 -21.15
CA GLN A 121 9.95 -8.27 -21.32
C GLN A 121 9.50 -7.39 -20.15
N ASP A 122 10.25 -6.33 -19.90
CA ASP A 122 9.84 -5.31 -18.96
C ASP A 122 8.53 -4.66 -19.42
N GLY A 123 7.61 -4.50 -18.49
CA GLY A 123 6.28 -3.99 -18.79
C GLY A 123 5.25 -5.02 -19.21
N ALA A 124 5.58 -6.31 -19.27
CA ALA A 124 4.60 -7.36 -19.59
C ALA A 124 3.40 -7.40 -18.61
N ALA A 125 3.64 -6.97 -17.36
CA ALA A 125 2.59 -6.84 -16.35
C ALA A 125 1.76 -5.53 -16.48
N ILE A 126 2.22 -4.58 -17.31
CA ILE A 126 1.52 -3.34 -17.59
C ILE A 126 0.43 -3.64 -18.61
N GLY A 127 -0.82 -3.63 -18.16
CA GLY A 127 -1.96 -3.84 -19.06
C GLY A 127 -2.06 -2.76 -20.13
N ASP A 128 -2.68 -3.11 -21.23
CA ASP A 128 -2.96 -2.21 -22.36
C ASP A 128 -4.09 -1.19 -22.08
N GLY A 129 -4.45 -1.02 -20.79
CA GLY A 129 -5.50 -0.08 -20.35
C GLY A 129 -6.92 -0.63 -20.46
N ARG A 130 -7.09 -1.90 -20.82
CA ARG A 130 -8.41 -2.55 -20.78
C ARG A 130 -8.74 -2.98 -19.36
N SER A 131 -10.01 -2.85 -18.97
CA SER A 131 -10.53 -2.93 -17.61
C SER A 131 -10.32 -4.26 -16.86
N ASP A 132 -9.83 -5.31 -17.52
CA ASP A 132 -9.93 -6.67 -17.01
C ASP A 132 -8.63 -7.24 -16.43
N ASN A 133 -7.55 -6.44 -16.31
CA ASN A 133 -6.22 -7.00 -16.07
C ASN A 133 -5.84 -7.26 -14.61
N THR A 134 -6.59 -6.76 -13.63
CA THR A 134 -6.30 -7.02 -12.22
C THR A 134 -7.60 -7.31 -11.47
N LEU A 135 -8.12 -8.51 -11.60
CA LEU A 135 -9.30 -8.97 -10.85
C LEU A 135 -8.96 -9.43 -9.43
N GLU A 136 -7.69 -9.74 -9.18
CA GLU A 136 -7.19 -10.23 -7.89
C GLU A 136 -6.02 -9.36 -7.40
N THR A 137 -5.93 -9.20 -6.08
CA THR A 137 -4.78 -8.52 -5.47
C THR A 137 -3.52 -9.33 -5.70
N LYS A 138 -2.52 -8.71 -6.36
CA LYS A 138 -1.20 -9.30 -6.54
C LYS A 138 -0.26 -8.83 -5.44
N SER A 139 0.61 -9.72 -4.97
CA SER A 139 1.60 -9.45 -3.93
C SER A 139 3.00 -9.59 -4.48
N TYR A 140 3.87 -8.63 -4.16
CA TYR A 140 5.28 -8.60 -4.54
C TYR A 140 6.14 -8.41 -3.30
N SER A 141 7.11 -9.30 -3.09
CA SER A 141 8.01 -9.26 -1.93
C SER A 141 9.34 -8.66 -2.30
N PHE A 142 9.81 -7.73 -1.49
CA PHE A 142 11.04 -6.99 -1.70
C PHE A 142 11.98 -7.13 -0.51
N GLN A 143 13.27 -7.02 -0.81
CA GLN A 143 14.31 -6.87 0.19
C GLN A 143 15.17 -5.66 -0.15
N TYR A 144 15.24 -4.69 0.77
CA TYR A 144 16.06 -3.50 0.62
C TYR A 144 16.76 -3.18 1.95
N ASN A 145 18.09 -3.02 1.93
CA ASN A 145 18.90 -2.77 3.13
C ASN A 145 18.59 -3.74 4.29
N ASN A 146 18.52 -5.05 4.00
CA ASN A 146 18.16 -6.11 4.94
C ASN A 146 16.75 -5.95 5.56
N GLN A 147 15.86 -5.25 4.89
CA GLN A 147 14.47 -5.10 5.27
C GLN A 147 13.58 -5.77 4.23
N ASN A 148 12.65 -6.58 4.73
CA ASN A 148 11.63 -7.16 3.88
C ASN A 148 10.40 -6.26 3.90
N PHE A 149 9.81 -6.05 2.74
CA PHE A 149 8.52 -5.38 2.62
C PHE A 149 7.70 -5.98 1.46
N VAL A 150 6.40 -5.77 1.51
CA VAL A 150 5.45 -6.32 0.53
C VAL A 150 4.68 -5.18 -0.11
N LEU A 151 4.54 -5.23 -1.43
CA LEU A 151 3.62 -4.38 -2.17
C LEU A 151 2.39 -5.19 -2.59
N LEU A 152 1.21 -4.64 -2.34
CA LEU A 152 -0.07 -5.17 -2.77
C LEU A 152 -0.63 -4.32 -3.91
N ASP A 153 -0.80 -4.91 -5.08
CA ASP A 153 -1.49 -4.30 -6.23
C ASP A 153 -2.97 -4.65 -6.14
N ALA A 154 -3.74 -3.74 -5.58
CA ALA A 154 -5.19 -3.90 -5.50
C ALA A 154 -5.87 -3.62 -6.85
N PRO A 155 -6.96 -4.33 -7.18
CA PRO A 155 -7.71 -4.08 -8.42
C PRO A 155 -8.23 -2.63 -8.49
N GLY A 156 -8.46 -2.14 -9.72
CA GLY A 156 -9.09 -0.83 -9.94
C GLY A 156 -10.55 -0.82 -9.47
N ILE A 157 -11.04 0.35 -9.09
CA ILE A 157 -12.35 0.54 -8.42
C ILE A 157 -13.55 0.20 -9.33
N GLU A 158 -13.36 0.19 -10.64
CA GLU A 158 -14.43 0.14 -11.64
C GLU A 158 -14.88 -1.29 -12.03
N GLY A 159 -14.48 -2.32 -11.25
CA GLY A 159 -14.90 -3.70 -11.48
C GLY A 159 -16.20 -4.09 -10.78
N ASP A 160 -16.53 -5.39 -10.75
CA ASP A 160 -17.66 -5.95 -9.97
C ASP A 160 -17.55 -5.46 -8.52
N GLU A 161 -18.35 -4.44 -8.20
CA GLU A 161 -18.16 -3.58 -7.01
C GLU A 161 -17.99 -4.37 -5.71
N LYS A 162 -18.71 -5.48 -5.54
CA LYS A 162 -18.67 -6.25 -4.28
C LYS A 162 -17.36 -7.01 -4.10
N LYS A 163 -16.87 -7.68 -5.14
CA LYS A 163 -15.61 -8.46 -5.08
C LYS A 163 -14.39 -7.53 -4.99
N VAL A 164 -14.42 -6.44 -5.75
CA VAL A 164 -13.36 -5.42 -5.75
C VAL A 164 -13.27 -4.74 -4.40
N ILE A 165 -14.40 -4.32 -3.81
CA ILE A 165 -14.44 -3.70 -2.48
C ILE A 165 -13.88 -4.66 -1.42
N GLN A 166 -14.22 -5.95 -1.47
CA GLN A 166 -13.69 -6.93 -0.50
C GLN A 166 -12.18 -7.11 -0.63
N GLN A 167 -11.64 -7.14 -1.84
CA GLN A 167 -10.19 -7.27 -2.05
C GLN A 167 -9.44 -6.02 -1.64
N ILE A 168 -9.97 -4.83 -1.95
CA ILE A 168 -9.42 -3.55 -1.49
C ILE A 168 -9.46 -3.49 0.04
N SER A 169 -10.58 -3.88 0.66
CA SER A 169 -10.73 -3.96 2.11
C SER A 169 -9.65 -4.84 2.73
N ASN A 170 -9.48 -6.06 2.23
CA ASN A 170 -8.49 -7.01 2.73
C ASN A 170 -7.05 -6.47 2.57
N ALA A 171 -6.74 -5.85 1.43
CA ALA A 171 -5.42 -5.26 1.20
C ALA A 171 -5.17 -4.05 2.12
N THR A 172 -6.17 -3.19 2.31
CA THR A 172 -6.08 -1.99 3.14
C THR A 172 -5.94 -2.31 4.63
N GLN A 173 -6.68 -3.31 5.13
CA GLN A 173 -6.58 -3.77 6.52
C GLN A 173 -5.20 -4.33 6.87
N LYS A 174 -4.52 -4.92 5.90
CA LYS A 174 -3.17 -5.47 6.06
C LYS A 174 -2.07 -4.44 5.85
N ALA A 175 -2.38 -3.30 5.27
CA ALA A 175 -1.39 -2.31 4.87
C ALA A 175 -0.98 -1.40 6.04
N HIS A 176 0.32 -1.17 6.17
CA HIS A 176 0.90 -0.15 7.05
C HIS A 176 0.86 1.23 6.39
N ALA A 177 0.96 1.25 5.06
CA ALA A 177 0.78 2.45 4.25
C ALA A 177 -0.08 2.15 3.02
N VAL A 178 -0.94 3.08 2.66
CA VAL A 178 -1.81 3.02 1.48
C VAL A 178 -1.45 4.16 0.55
N PHE A 179 -1.17 3.84 -0.70
CA PHE A 179 -0.96 4.82 -1.75
C PHE A 179 -2.17 4.89 -2.67
N TYR A 180 -2.89 6.01 -2.61
CA TYR A 180 -3.94 6.34 -3.57
C TYR A 180 -3.31 6.94 -4.83
N VAL A 181 -3.37 6.22 -5.95
CA VAL A 181 -2.78 6.62 -7.23
C VAL A 181 -3.85 7.28 -8.10
N THR A 182 -3.60 8.51 -8.52
CA THR A 182 -4.47 9.27 -9.44
C THR A 182 -3.69 9.86 -10.61
N LYS A 183 -4.34 9.96 -11.77
CA LYS A 183 -3.79 10.64 -12.95
C LYS A 183 -4.22 12.11 -13.08
N LYS A 184 -5.10 12.56 -12.18
CA LYS A 184 -5.60 13.93 -12.14
C LYS A 184 -5.29 14.55 -10.79
N PRO A 185 -4.79 15.78 -10.71
CA PRO A 185 -4.53 16.47 -9.45
C PRO A 185 -5.81 17.07 -8.87
N THR A 186 -6.92 16.33 -8.92
CA THR A 186 -8.23 16.77 -8.43
C THR A 186 -8.72 15.84 -7.33
N PRO A 187 -9.49 16.36 -6.37
CA PRO A 187 -10.09 15.51 -5.35
C PRO A 187 -10.87 14.35 -5.96
N PRO A 188 -10.83 13.16 -5.35
CA PRO A 188 -11.65 12.04 -5.77
C PRO A 188 -13.14 12.42 -5.67
N GLN A 189 -13.98 11.78 -6.48
CA GLN A 189 -15.41 12.00 -6.43
C GLN A 189 -15.95 11.68 -5.05
N LYS A 190 -16.62 12.67 -4.46
CA LYS A 190 -17.39 12.47 -3.24
C LYS A 190 -18.58 11.58 -3.54
N GLY A 191 -19.00 10.79 -2.56
CA GLY A 191 -20.25 10.04 -2.68
C GLY A 191 -21.44 11.00 -2.93
N GLU A 192 -22.37 10.58 -3.75
CA GLU A 192 -23.67 11.24 -3.86
C GLU A 192 -24.51 10.92 -2.61
N GLU A 193 -25.58 11.70 -2.40
CA GLU A 193 -26.48 11.51 -1.26
C GLU A 193 -26.95 10.03 -1.18
N GLY A 194 -26.50 9.30 -0.13
CA GLY A 194 -26.78 7.88 0.05
C GLY A 194 -25.76 6.90 -0.57
N LYS A 195 -24.72 7.38 -1.29
CA LYS A 195 -23.63 6.53 -1.80
C LYS A 195 -22.28 7.09 -1.36
N GLU A 196 -21.53 6.29 -0.63
CA GLU A 196 -20.19 6.66 -0.20
C GLU A 196 -19.23 6.72 -1.39
N GLY A 197 -18.42 7.78 -1.39
CA GLY A 197 -17.30 7.90 -2.31
C GLY A 197 -16.20 6.89 -2.01
N THR A 198 -15.24 6.85 -2.89
CA THR A 198 -14.15 5.88 -2.83
C THR A 198 -13.27 6.05 -1.60
N ILE A 199 -12.94 7.29 -1.24
CA ILE A 199 -12.03 7.58 -0.12
C ILE A 199 -12.72 7.32 1.22
N GLU A 200 -14.00 7.61 1.33
CA GLU A 200 -14.81 7.29 2.51
C GLU A 200 -14.89 5.77 2.73
N LYS A 201 -15.00 4.99 1.64
CA LYS A 201 -14.95 3.53 1.73
C LYS A 201 -13.59 3.03 2.23
N ILE A 202 -12.50 3.64 1.79
CA ILE A 202 -11.15 3.31 2.29
C ILE A 202 -11.02 3.67 3.76
N GLN A 203 -11.44 4.88 4.15
CA GLN A 203 -11.35 5.35 5.52
C GLN A 203 -11.93 4.34 6.52
N LYS A 204 -13.05 3.72 6.18
CA LYS A 204 -13.70 2.69 7.02
C LYS A 204 -12.89 1.41 7.18
N GLN A 205 -11.92 1.17 6.31
CA GLN A 205 -11.11 -0.05 6.27
C GLN A 205 -9.69 0.17 6.83
N LEU A 206 -9.33 1.42 7.15
CA LEU A 206 -8.00 1.74 7.67
C LEU A 206 -7.82 1.18 9.09
N GLY A 207 -6.70 0.52 9.33
CA GLY A 207 -6.23 0.26 10.68
C GLY A 207 -5.88 1.56 11.40
N SER A 208 -5.90 1.57 12.71
CA SER A 208 -5.67 2.77 13.54
C SER A 208 -4.35 3.50 13.27
N GLN A 209 -3.36 2.79 12.74
CA GLN A 209 -2.00 3.31 12.46
C GLN A 209 -1.66 3.38 10.97
N THR A 210 -2.58 3.01 10.09
CA THR A 210 -2.34 3.02 8.64
C THR A 210 -2.15 4.45 8.14
N GLU A 211 -1.06 4.70 7.43
CA GLU A 211 -0.77 5.99 6.79
C GLU A 211 -1.28 5.99 5.35
N VAL A 212 -1.87 7.09 4.91
CA VAL A 212 -2.39 7.25 3.55
C VAL A 212 -1.66 8.38 2.84
N TYR A 213 -1.22 8.10 1.64
CA TYR A 213 -0.54 9.04 0.74
C TYR A 213 -1.23 9.09 -0.60
N THR A 214 -1.26 10.25 -1.25
CA THR A 214 -1.67 10.34 -2.64
C THR A 214 -0.45 10.30 -3.55
N ILE A 215 -0.52 9.56 -4.66
CA ILE A 215 0.46 9.66 -5.76
C ILE A 215 -0.24 10.26 -6.97
N PHE A 216 0.14 11.49 -7.30
CA PHE A 216 -0.21 12.06 -8.60
C PHE A 216 0.73 11.52 -9.66
N ASN A 217 0.22 10.56 -10.45
CA ASN A 217 0.98 9.92 -11.54
C ASN A 217 0.70 10.64 -12.86
N LYS A 218 1.54 11.61 -13.19
CA LYS A 218 1.39 12.41 -14.41
C LYS A 218 1.81 11.65 -15.65
N ALA A 219 0.89 11.51 -16.60
CA ALA A 219 1.22 11.01 -17.93
C ALA A 219 2.02 12.07 -18.71
N VAL A 220 3.13 11.65 -19.31
CA VAL A 220 4.00 12.49 -20.14
C VAL A 220 4.06 11.90 -21.53
N THR A 221 3.34 12.48 -22.47
CA THR A 221 3.30 12.04 -23.87
C THR A 221 4.38 12.73 -24.72
N ASN A 222 4.75 13.96 -24.37
CA ASN A 222 5.76 14.75 -25.06
C ASN A 222 6.93 15.10 -24.14
N PRO A 223 8.10 14.48 -24.30
CA PRO A 223 9.26 14.75 -23.45
C PRO A 223 9.77 16.21 -23.54
N ARG A 224 9.51 16.91 -24.63
CA ARG A 224 9.93 18.32 -24.80
C ARG A 224 9.13 19.29 -23.93
N ALA A 225 7.93 18.91 -23.50
CA ALA A 225 7.09 19.73 -22.61
C ALA A 225 7.61 19.82 -21.16
N LEU A 226 8.63 19.04 -20.80
CA LEU A 226 9.20 18.97 -19.45
C LEU A 226 10.33 19.98 -19.17
N LYS A 227 10.52 20.97 -20.01
CA LYS A 227 11.57 22.00 -19.83
C LYS A 227 11.45 22.70 -18.47
N ASP A 228 10.22 22.99 -18.05
CA ASP A 228 9.91 23.75 -16.84
C ASP A 228 9.58 22.88 -15.61
N GLY A 229 9.74 21.57 -15.74
CA GLY A 229 9.47 20.60 -14.67
C GLY A 229 8.30 19.65 -14.95
N LEU A 230 8.03 18.73 -14.01
CA LEU A 230 7.02 17.68 -14.20
C LEU A 230 5.58 18.22 -14.10
N ILE A 231 5.34 19.24 -13.27
CA ILE A 231 4.03 19.86 -13.08
C ILE A 231 4.12 21.38 -13.22
N ASP A 232 3.02 21.96 -13.68
CA ASP A 232 2.84 23.42 -13.75
C ASP A 232 2.22 24.01 -12.47
N GLU A 233 2.03 25.34 -12.44
CA GLU A 233 1.50 26.04 -11.26
C GLU A 233 0.03 25.72 -11.02
N SER A 234 -0.78 25.57 -12.07
CA SER A 234 -2.19 25.20 -11.96
C SER A 234 -2.36 23.80 -11.35
N GLU A 235 -1.51 22.85 -11.73
CA GLU A 235 -1.49 21.50 -11.13
C GLU A 235 -1.05 21.53 -9.66
N ARG A 236 -0.12 22.44 -9.30
CA ARG A 236 0.28 22.63 -7.90
C ARG A 236 -0.87 23.16 -7.04
N GLU A 237 -1.63 24.13 -7.54
CA GLU A 237 -2.79 24.63 -6.84
C GLU A 237 -3.88 23.57 -6.70
N SER A 238 -4.13 22.82 -7.76
CA SER A 238 -5.08 21.69 -7.74
C SER A 238 -4.68 20.63 -6.72
N LEU A 239 -3.39 20.34 -6.57
CA LEU A 239 -2.88 19.41 -5.56
C LEU A 239 -3.05 19.93 -4.13
N LYS A 240 -3.00 21.24 -3.90
CA LYS A 240 -3.32 21.81 -2.58
C LYS A 240 -4.78 21.55 -2.20
N ILE A 241 -5.70 21.79 -3.14
CA ILE A 241 -7.13 21.52 -2.95
C ILE A 241 -7.36 20.02 -2.71
N LEU A 242 -6.69 19.16 -3.48
CA LEU A 242 -6.76 17.71 -3.26
C LEU A 242 -6.29 17.33 -1.86
N ASN A 243 -5.16 17.86 -1.39
CA ASN A 243 -4.65 17.57 -0.05
C ASN A 243 -5.65 18.00 1.05
N GLU A 244 -6.21 19.20 0.94
CA GLU A 244 -7.18 19.69 1.90
C GLU A 244 -8.43 18.80 1.98
N GLU A 245 -8.93 18.33 0.84
CA GLU A 245 -10.08 17.41 0.80
C GLU A 245 -9.72 16.00 1.34
N MET A 246 -8.55 15.49 1.00
CA MET A 246 -8.08 14.21 1.54
C MET A 246 -7.88 14.28 3.06
N GLU A 247 -7.35 15.39 3.58
CA GLU A 247 -7.16 15.60 5.01
C GLU A 247 -8.51 15.73 5.75
N LYS A 248 -9.50 16.39 5.15
CA LYS A 248 -10.86 16.46 5.70
C LYS A 248 -11.52 15.08 5.83
N ILE A 249 -11.31 14.20 4.85
CA ILE A 249 -11.91 12.86 4.84
C ILE A 249 -11.14 11.90 5.75
N LEU A 250 -9.82 11.85 5.62
CA LEU A 250 -8.97 10.84 6.26
C LEU A 250 -8.38 11.28 7.61
N GLY A 251 -8.44 12.58 7.92
CA GLY A 251 -7.90 13.14 9.16
C GLY A 251 -6.42 12.82 9.35
N GLY A 252 -6.05 12.36 10.54
CA GLY A 252 -4.67 12.05 10.92
C GLY A 252 -4.01 10.91 10.14
N HIS A 253 -4.77 10.11 9.40
CA HIS A 253 -4.23 9.07 8.52
C HIS A 253 -3.55 9.66 7.29
N TYR A 254 -4.04 10.81 6.78
CA TYR A 254 -3.46 11.41 5.59
C TYR A 254 -2.11 12.06 5.89
N LYS A 255 -1.10 11.78 5.06
CA LYS A 255 0.29 12.24 5.26
C LYS A 255 0.82 13.08 4.09
N GLY A 256 -0.02 13.39 3.11
CA GLY A 256 0.33 14.23 1.98
C GLY A 256 0.47 13.47 0.66
N HIS A 257 1.16 14.06 -0.30
CA HIS A 257 1.23 13.54 -1.66
C HIS A 257 2.66 13.42 -2.20
N GLN A 258 2.80 12.55 -3.20
CA GLN A 258 3.99 12.42 -4.04
C GLN A 258 3.59 12.69 -5.49
N ILE A 259 4.52 13.24 -6.28
CA ILE A 259 4.30 13.54 -7.69
C ILE A 259 5.32 12.75 -8.49
N VAL A 260 4.85 11.93 -9.43
CA VAL A 260 5.72 11.11 -10.27
C VAL A 260 5.20 11.01 -11.70
N SER A 261 6.05 10.57 -12.62
CA SER A 261 5.65 10.01 -13.90
C SER A 261 6.17 8.59 -14.00
N ALA A 262 5.32 7.62 -13.69
CA ALA A 262 5.67 6.20 -13.77
C ALA A 262 6.08 5.80 -15.19
N GLN A 263 5.45 6.39 -16.20
CA GLN A 263 5.81 6.15 -17.61
C GLN A 263 7.25 6.55 -17.93
N MET A 264 7.68 7.75 -17.52
CA MET A 264 9.08 8.19 -17.71
C MET A 264 10.04 7.34 -16.90
N ALA A 265 9.69 7.04 -15.66
CA ALA A 265 10.49 6.19 -14.79
C ALA A 265 10.70 4.81 -15.41
N PHE A 266 9.62 4.23 -15.98
CA PHE A 266 9.71 2.96 -16.69
C PHE A 266 10.71 3.01 -17.83
N TYR A 267 10.71 4.07 -18.64
CA TYR A 267 11.69 4.21 -19.72
C TYR A 267 13.13 4.38 -19.20
N GLY A 268 13.32 4.95 -18.03
CA GLY A 268 14.63 5.05 -17.38
C GLY A 268 15.11 3.74 -16.72
N LEU A 269 14.20 2.84 -16.36
CA LEU A 269 14.51 1.61 -15.63
C LEU A 269 14.50 0.35 -16.49
N ALA A 270 13.64 0.31 -17.52
CA ALA A 270 13.45 -0.87 -18.34
C ALA A 270 14.68 -1.16 -19.22
N SER A 271 15.19 -2.40 -19.14
CA SER A 271 16.34 -2.87 -19.91
C SER A 271 16.01 -4.06 -20.82
N ALA A 272 15.04 -4.86 -20.46
CA ALA A 272 14.60 -6.04 -21.20
C ALA A 272 13.39 -5.70 -22.08
N LEU A 273 13.62 -5.04 -23.22
CA LEU A 273 12.59 -4.60 -24.15
C LEU A 273 12.84 -5.17 -25.56
N LEU A 274 11.77 -5.61 -26.21
CA LEU A 274 11.82 -5.97 -27.63
C LEU A 274 11.94 -4.70 -28.48
N PRO A 275 12.90 -4.63 -29.45
CA PRO A 275 13.08 -3.46 -30.30
C PRO A 275 11.83 -3.03 -31.09
N GLU A 276 10.98 -3.98 -31.45
CA GLU A 276 9.72 -3.75 -32.16
C GLU A 276 8.56 -3.30 -31.25
N SER A 277 8.73 -3.42 -29.93
CA SER A 277 7.69 -3.05 -28.95
C SER A 277 7.43 -1.53 -28.89
N GLY A 278 6.20 -1.17 -28.54
CA GLY A 278 5.83 0.23 -28.28
C GLY A 278 6.66 0.85 -27.14
N PHE A 279 6.99 0.06 -26.11
CA PHE A 279 7.82 0.52 -24.99
C PHE A 279 9.22 0.90 -25.44
N TYR A 280 9.87 0.07 -26.26
CA TYR A 280 11.20 0.39 -26.80
C TYR A 280 11.17 1.66 -27.65
N LYS A 281 10.24 1.75 -28.61
CA LYS A 281 10.10 2.93 -29.49
C LYS A 281 9.87 4.21 -28.70
N ASN A 282 9.01 4.17 -27.68
CA ASN A 282 8.76 5.32 -26.83
C ASN A 282 9.97 5.66 -25.95
N LYS A 283 10.66 4.67 -25.37
CA LYS A 283 11.92 4.87 -24.66
C LYS A 283 12.93 5.64 -25.53
N GLN A 284 13.11 5.23 -26.79
CA GLN A 284 14.03 5.91 -27.71
C GLN A 284 13.64 7.38 -27.93
N LYS A 285 12.35 7.71 -28.12
CA LYS A 285 11.88 9.10 -28.26
C LYS A 285 12.23 9.95 -27.02
N PHE A 286 12.13 9.37 -25.82
CA PHE A 286 12.52 10.07 -24.60
C PHE A 286 14.03 10.25 -24.51
N LEU A 287 14.81 9.25 -24.88
CA LEU A 287 16.27 9.30 -24.89
C LEU A 287 16.83 10.25 -25.96
N GLU A 288 16.13 10.49 -27.06
CA GLU A 288 16.49 11.55 -28.02
C GLU A 288 16.54 12.93 -27.35
N VAL A 289 15.66 13.18 -26.38
CA VAL A 289 15.57 14.47 -25.66
C VAL A 289 16.49 14.52 -24.44
N PHE A 290 16.43 13.49 -23.61
CA PHE A 290 17.12 13.49 -22.32
C PHE A 290 18.52 12.88 -22.37
N LYS A 291 18.86 12.14 -23.40
CA LYS A 291 20.16 11.47 -23.65
C LYS A 291 20.50 10.34 -22.69
N GLU A 292 20.14 10.44 -21.41
CA GLU A 292 20.53 9.50 -20.35
C GLU A 292 19.31 8.94 -19.61
N GLU A 293 19.33 7.64 -19.29
CA GLU A 293 18.29 6.95 -18.54
C GLU A 293 18.18 7.47 -17.10
N GLU A 294 19.32 7.82 -16.48
CA GLU A 294 19.33 8.39 -15.13
C GLU A 294 18.63 9.74 -15.08
N LEU A 295 18.76 10.55 -16.14
CA LEU A 295 18.07 11.84 -16.22
C LEU A 295 16.56 11.66 -16.37
N LEU A 296 16.11 10.63 -17.09
CA LEU A 296 14.69 10.25 -17.14
C LEU A 296 14.17 9.88 -15.75
N LEU A 297 14.91 9.04 -15.02
CA LEU A 297 14.54 8.62 -13.67
C LEU A 297 14.50 9.80 -12.70
N TYR A 298 15.46 10.73 -12.78
CA TYR A 298 15.47 11.95 -11.97
C TYR A 298 14.30 12.88 -12.30
N LYS A 299 14.09 13.19 -13.58
CA LYS A 299 13.03 14.09 -14.04
C LYS A 299 11.62 13.53 -13.82
N SER A 300 11.47 12.22 -13.79
CA SER A 300 10.22 11.55 -13.45
C SER A 300 9.85 11.70 -11.96
N ARG A 301 10.76 12.17 -11.12
CA ARG A 301 10.67 12.18 -9.64
C ARG A 301 10.51 10.79 -9.01
N PHE A 302 10.72 9.74 -9.77
CA PHE A 302 10.55 8.39 -9.28
C PHE A 302 11.63 7.98 -8.28
N LYS A 303 12.86 8.48 -8.47
CA LYS A 303 13.96 8.26 -7.53
C LYS A 303 13.58 8.77 -6.14
N GLN A 304 12.99 9.96 -6.06
CA GLN A 304 12.51 10.55 -4.80
C GLN A 304 11.40 9.71 -4.14
N LEU A 305 10.48 9.13 -4.93
CA LEU A 305 9.48 8.21 -4.41
C LEU A 305 10.12 6.93 -3.87
N GLY A 306 11.09 6.34 -4.58
CA GLY A 306 11.82 5.16 -4.14
C GLY A 306 12.58 5.40 -2.82
N GLU A 307 13.29 6.54 -2.72
CA GLU A 307 13.98 6.98 -1.51
C GLU A 307 12.98 7.23 -0.36
N PHE A 308 11.85 7.89 -0.65
CA PHE A 308 10.79 8.10 0.34
C PHE A 308 10.26 6.77 0.90
N ILE A 309 10.00 5.79 0.05
CA ILE A 309 9.56 4.45 0.49
C ILE A 309 10.65 3.78 1.34
N ALA A 310 11.90 3.77 0.86
CA ALA A 310 13.00 3.07 1.49
C ALA A 310 13.46 3.70 2.81
N GLU A 311 13.58 5.02 2.86
CA GLU A 311 14.20 5.72 3.98
C GLU A 311 13.17 6.26 4.96
N THR A 312 12.10 6.88 4.47
CA THR A 312 11.12 7.54 5.34
C THR A 312 10.11 6.56 5.91
N LEU A 313 9.45 5.81 5.04
CA LEU A 313 8.39 4.90 5.50
C LEU A 313 8.96 3.73 6.29
N LEU A 314 9.97 3.05 5.77
CA LEU A 314 10.53 1.87 6.44
C LEU A 314 11.22 2.23 7.77
N GLN A 315 11.86 3.40 7.87
CA GLN A 315 12.52 3.83 9.11
C GLN A 315 11.53 4.33 10.16
N ASN A 316 10.52 5.12 9.77
CA ASN A 316 9.54 5.66 10.72
C ASN A 316 8.73 4.54 11.39
N LEU A 317 8.41 3.51 10.65
CA LEU A 317 7.66 2.37 11.18
C LEU A 317 8.50 1.48 12.09
N ARG A 318 9.79 1.36 11.86
CA ARG A 318 10.70 0.72 12.82
C ARG A 318 10.72 1.48 14.13
N LYS A 319 10.81 2.80 14.10
CA LYS A 319 10.79 3.61 15.32
C LYS A 319 9.49 3.42 16.08
N LYS A 320 8.35 3.48 15.39
CA LYS A 320 7.03 3.23 16.02
C LYS A 320 6.93 1.84 16.63
N ASN A 321 7.36 0.79 15.91
CA ASN A 321 7.35 -0.58 16.44
C ASN A 321 8.29 -0.74 17.65
N HIS A 322 9.46 -0.13 17.61
CA HIS A 322 10.41 -0.15 18.72
C HIS A 322 9.87 0.61 19.95
N GLU A 323 9.24 1.77 19.76
CA GLU A 323 8.60 2.54 20.83
C GLU A 323 7.43 1.77 21.46
N ILE A 324 6.62 1.10 20.67
CA ILE A 324 5.54 0.23 21.18
C ILE A 324 6.09 -0.92 22.00
N GLN A 325 7.15 -1.58 21.54
CA GLN A 325 7.81 -2.66 22.28
C GLN A 325 8.43 -2.16 23.59
N LEU A 326 9.08 -1.00 23.60
CA LEU A 326 9.63 -0.37 24.82
C LEU A 326 8.51 0.00 25.81
N GLN A 327 7.42 0.58 25.35
CA GLN A 327 6.29 0.92 26.23
C GLN A 327 5.62 -0.32 26.81
N GLN A 328 5.57 -1.41 26.07
CA GLN A 328 5.05 -2.70 26.53
C GLN A 328 5.99 -3.37 27.52
N GLY A 329 7.31 -3.31 27.31
CA GLY A 329 8.32 -3.77 28.25
C GLY A 329 8.26 -3.03 29.58
N LEU A 330 8.19 -1.70 29.54
CA LEU A 330 8.08 -0.85 30.75
C LEU A 330 6.78 -1.06 31.55
N LYS A 331 5.68 -1.43 30.89
CA LYS A 331 4.41 -1.81 31.55
C LYS A 331 4.49 -3.20 32.18
N GLY A 332 5.26 -4.12 31.59
CA GLY A 332 5.54 -5.44 32.14
C GLY A 332 6.34 -5.35 33.45
N ASP A 333 7.43 -4.59 33.46
CA ASP A 333 8.29 -4.40 34.63
C ASP A 333 7.59 -3.70 35.81
N ARG A 334 6.70 -2.73 35.53
CA ARG A 334 5.90 -2.08 36.58
C ARG A 334 4.85 -3.00 37.22
N LYS A 335 4.44 -4.07 36.56
CA LYS A 335 3.53 -5.07 37.15
C LYS A 335 4.28 -6.06 38.04
N ILE A 336 5.52 -6.42 37.70
CA ILE A 336 6.37 -7.32 38.49
C ILE A 336 6.77 -6.65 39.80
N THR A 337 7.18 -5.39 39.79
CA THR A 337 7.56 -4.63 40.99
C THR A 337 6.39 -4.30 41.94
N ARG A 338 5.13 -4.40 41.51
CA ARG A 338 3.94 -4.26 42.37
C ARG A 338 3.49 -5.54 43.03
N SER A 339 3.86 -6.71 42.50
CA SER A 339 3.54 -8.01 43.14
C SER A 339 4.49 -8.38 44.28
N ASP A 340 5.72 -7.83 44.27
CA ASP A 340 6.72 -8.15 45.31
C ASP A 340 6.62 -7.28 46.59
N ASN A 341 5.78 -6.23 46.57
CA ASN A 341 5.57 -5.34 47.73
C ASN A 341 4.33 -5.66 48.58
N ASN A 342 3.69 -6.81 48.37
CA ASN A 342 2.51 -7.23 49.15
C ASN A 342 2.77 -8.52 49.96
N HIS A 343 4.00 -8.83 50.27
CA HIS A 343 4.37 -9.88 51.20
C HIS A 343 5.41 -9.31 52.20
N ASP A 344 4.90 -8.51 53.15
CA ASP A 344 5.48 -8.28 54.50
C ASP A 344 4.32 -7.99 55.46
#